data_1e7c9fb0c0fc72c49fa14ecdde282f2c
#
_entry.id   1e7c9fb0c0fc72c49fa14ecdde282f2c
#
_cell.length_a   1.000
_cell.length_b   1.000
_cell.length_c   1.000
_cell.angle_alpha   90.00
_cell.angle_beta   90.00
_cell.angle_gamma   90.00
#
_symmetry.space_group_name_H-M   'P 1'
#
loop_
_entity.id
_entity.type
_entity.pdbx_description
1 polymer ?
#
loop_
_entity_poly.entity_id
_entity_poly.type
_entity_poly.pdbx_seq_one_letter_code
_entity_poly.pdbx_strand_id
1 'polypeptide(L)'
;QVKGTIEALQKDKDFSALLVGDEARVKAELQKYKYDVSRVEIVHAPEVITNDDVPTKAVKTKKDSSTVVAFQLLKEGKADALVSSGATGAVLAAAVMILGRIKGISRPALCPRIPNLRGTGTLLCDCGANLECKPVNLAHFAMMATAYAQAAYGMKSPKVGLLNNGTEDHKGDEMHREANALLKQISCIDYAGNVE
;
A
#
# COMPACT_ATOMS: atom_id res chain seq x y z
N GLN A 1 3.43 0.18 -17.04
CA GLN A 1 4.22 -0.66 -16.12
C GLN A 1 5.58 -0.96 -16.74
N VAL A 2 5.70 -1.71 -17.85
CA VAL A 2 6.98 -2.11 -18.47
C VAL A 2 7.91 -0.89 -18.69
N LYS A 3 7.42 0.16 -19.36
CA LYS A 3 8.18 1.39 -19.56
C LYS A 3 8.73 1.97 -18.24
N GLY A 4 7.86 2.13 -17.23
CA GLY A 4 8.28 2.67 -15.93
C GLY A 4 9.28 1.78 -15.20
N THR A 5 9.16 0.45 -15.32
CA THR A 5 10.16 -0.49 -14.78
C THR A 5 11.51 -0.30 -15.45
N ILE A 6 11.55 -0.20 -16.79
CA ILE A 6 12.81 0.00 -17.51
C ILE A 6 13.46 1.35 -17.15
N GLU A 7 12.67 2.42 -17.07
CA GLU A 7 13.17 3.73 -16.65
C GLU A 7 13.72 3.71 -15.21
N ALA A 8 13.07 2.98 -14.30
CA ALA A 8 13.54 2.80 -12.93
C ALA A 8 14.86 2.01 -12.90
N LEU A 9 14.97 0.90 -13.63
CA LEU A 9 16.17 0.07 -13.73
C LEU A 9 17.36 0.83 -14.34
N GLN A 10 17.11 1.84 -15.19
CA GLN A 10 18.18 2.69 -15.74
C GLN A 10 18.72 3.68 -14.70
N LYS A 11 17.85 4.18 -13.82
CA LYS A 11 18.19 5.17 -12.78
C LYS A 11 18.84 4.53 -11.56
N ASP A 12 18.37 3.36 -11.18
CA ASP A 12 18.80 2.64 -9.99
C ASP A 12 19.35 1.26 -10.38
N LYS A 13 20.54 0.92 -9.88
CA LYS A 13 21.25 -0.32 -10.19
C LYS A 13 21.06 -1.42 -9.15
N ASP A 14 20.43 -1.11 -8.02
CA ASP A 14 20.42 -1.96 -6.85
C ASP A 14 19.22 -2.94 -6.77
N PHE A 15 18.38 -2.98 -7.82
CA PHE A 15 17.27 -3.92 -7.88
C PHE A 15 17.15 -4.62 -9.23
N SER A 16 16.46 -5.75 -9.27
CA SER A 16 15.98 -6.46 -10.45
C SER A 16 14.45 -6.51 -10.45
N ALA A 17 13.82 -6.82 -11.57
CA ALA A 17 12.39 -6.79 -11.73
C ALA A 17 11.82 -8.12 -12.24
N LEU A 18 10.78 -8.63 -11.58
CA LEU A 18 9.91 -9.67 -12.09
C LEU A 18 8.69 -9.01 -12.75
N LEU A 19 8.57 -9.12 -14.07
CA LEU A 19 7.41 -8.62 -14.81
C LEU A 19 6.35 -9.75 -14.91
N VAL A 20 5.28 -9.60 -14.14
CA VAL A 20 4.22 -10.62 -14.04
C VAL A 20 3.07 -10.26 -14.98
N GLY A 21 2.77 -11.12 -15.95
CA GLY A 21 1.69 -10.90 -16.90
C GLY A 21 1.74 -11.85 -18.10
N ASP A 22 0.92 -11.58 -19.12
CA ASP A 22 0.97 -12.33 -20.36
C ASP A 22 2.35 -12.19 -21.01
N GLU A 23 3.06 -13.30 -21.12
CA GLU A 23 4.47 -13.31 -21.55
C GLU A 23 4.65 -12.72 -22.95
N ALA A 24 3.76 -13.04 -23.89
CA ALA A 24 3.87 -12.54 -25.26
C ALA A 24 3.69 -11.02 -25.30
N ARG A 25 2.73 -10.48 -24.55
CA ARG A 25 2.48 -9.04 -24.44
C ARG A 25 3.64 -8.31 -23.74
N VAL A 26 4.17 -8.89 -22.65
CA VAL A 26 5.30 -8.31 -21.94
C VAL A 26 6.55 -8.28 -22.81
N LYS A 27 6.86 -9.38 -23.52
CA LYS A 27 7.98 -9.45 -24.48
C LYS A 27 7.86 -8.44 -25.60
N ALA A 28 6.67 -8.32 -26.22
CA ALA A 28 6.42 -7.35 -27.28
C ALA A 28 6.62 -5.89 -26.80
N GLU A 29 6.24 -5.59 -25.56
CA GLU A 29 6.46 -4.27 -24.98
C GLU A 29 7.93 -4.02 -24.67
N LEU A 30 8.65 -4.99 -24.10
CA LEU A 30 10.08 -4.91 -23.79
C LEU A 30 10.95 -4.66 -25.02
N GLN A 31 10.59 -5.20 -26.21
CA GLN A 31 11.31 -4.98 -27.47
C GLN A 31 11.43 -3.50 -27.87
N LYS A 32 10.57 -2.62 -27.32
CA LYS A 32 10.62 -1.18 -27.59
C LYS A 32 11.70 -0.44 -26.84
N TYR A 33 12.38 -1.10 -25.89
CA TYR A 33 13.32 -0.46 -24.97
C TYR A 33 14.67 -1.17 -24.98
N LYS A 34 15.73 -0.41 -24.70
CA LYS A 34 17.06 -0.95 -24.37
C LYS A 34 17.16 -1.13 -22.86
N TYR A 35 17.46 -2.33 -22.40
CA TYR A 35 17.59 -2.65 -20.98
C TYR A 35 18.59 -3.80 -20.76
N ASP A 36 19.03 -3.96 -19.53
CA ASP A 36 19.85 -5.10 -19.11
C ASP A 36 18.98 -6.33 -18.88
N VAL A 37 19.09 -7.31 -19.77
CA VAL A 37 18.27 -8.54 -19.76
C VAL A 37 18.51 -9.36 -18.49
N SER A 38 19.70 -9.28 -17.88
CA SER A 38 20.01 -10.02 -16.66
C SER A 38 19.25 -9.54 -15.42
N ARG A 39 18.66 -8.35 -15.50
CA ARG A 39 17.92 -7.71 -14.40
C ARG A 39 16.41 -7.76 -14.57
N VAL A 40 15.90 -8.42 -15.60
CA VAL A 40 14.47 -8.53 -15.88
C VAL A 40 14.11 -9.98 -16.15
N GLU A 41 13.23 -10.50 -15.33
CA GLU A 41 12.61 -11.83 -15.53
C GLU A 41 11.12 -11.66 -15.83
N ILE A 42 10.56 -12.50 -16.69
CA ILE A 42 9.13 -12.51 -17.01
C ILE A 42 8.50 -13.75 -16.36
N VAL A 43 7.49 -13.51 -15.55
CA VAL A 43 6.64 -14.58 -14.98
C VAL A 43 5.31 -14.57 -15.70
N HIS A 44 5.01 -15.65 -16.42
CA HIS A 44 3.77 -15.76 -17.19
C HIS A 44 2.54 -15.82 -16.28
N ALA A 45 1.56 -14.97 -16.58
CA ALA A 45 0.26 -14.92 -15.90
C ALA A 45 -0.80 -14.51 -16.93
N PRO A 46 -1.59 -15.48 -17.48
CA PRO A 46 -2.49 -15.22 -18.61
C PRO A 46 -3.78 -14.52 -18.24
N GLU A 47 -4.18 -14.56 -16.95
CA GLU A 47 -5.44 -13.95 -16.51
C GLU A 47 -5.24 -12.50 -16.02
N VAL A 48 -6.32 -11.72 -16.15
CA VAL A 48 -6.35 -10.32 -15.69
C VAL A 48 -7.55 -10.12 -14.77
N ILE A 49 -7.32 -9.49 -13.63
CA ILE A 49 -8.37 -8.92 -12.77
C ILE A 49 -8.60 -7.47 -13.21
N THR A 50 -9.83 -7.16 -13.57
CA THR A 50 -10.24 -5.82 -14.04
C THR A 50 -10.92 -5.02 -12.94
N ASN A 51 -11.23 -3.75 -13.20
CA ASN A 51 -11.97 -2.91 -12.26
C ASN A 51 -13.44 -3.33 -12.10
N ASP A 52 -13.99 -4.06 -13.07
CA ASP A 52 -15.37 -4.56 -13.05
C ASP A 52 -15.53 -5.87 -12.26
N ASP A 53 -14.42 -6.51 -11.93
CA ASP A 53 -14.44 -7.74 -11.12
C ASP A 53 -14.72 -7.41 -9.64
N VAL A 54 -15.51 -8.28 -9.00
CA VAL A 54 -15.64 -8.25 -7.53
C VAL A 54 -14.32 -8.71 -6.90
N PRO A 55 -13.58 -7.83 -6.17
CA PRO A 55 -12.19 -8.07 -5.78
C PRO A 55 -11.94 -9.40 -5.08
N THR A 56 -12.69 -9.69 -4.02
CA THR A 56 -12.53 -10.92 -3.22
C THR A 56 -12.87 -12.18 -3.98
N LYS A 57 -13.86 -12.12 -4.89
CA LYS A 57 -14.23 -13.23 -5.78
C LYS A 57 -13.14 -13.44 -6.82
N ALA A 58 -12.68 -12.38 -7.49
CA ALA A 58 -11.66 -12.46 -8.52
C ALA A 58 -10.34 -13.05 -8.00
N VAL A 59 -9.87 -12.64 -6.84
CA VAL A 59 -8.67 -13.21 -6.20
C VAL A 59 -8.84 -14.71 -5.88
N LYS A 60 -10.05 -15.17 -5.60
CA LYS A 60 -10.32 -16.60 -5.36
C LYS A 60 -10.39 -17.42 -6.64
N THR A 61 -10.93 -16.87 -7.70
CA THR A 61 -11.25 -17.62 -8.92
C THR A 61 -10.20 -17.50 -10.03
N LYS A 62 -9.59 -16.30 -10.19
CA LYS A 62 -8.55 -16.02 -11.19
C LYS A 62 -7.16 -16.26 -10.61
N LYS A 63 -6.82 -17.53 -10.39
CA LYS A 63 -5.57 -17.93 -9.72
C LYS A 63 -4.31 -17.60 -10.51
N ASP A 64 -4.43 -17.62 -11.84
CA ASP A 64 -3.34 -17.34 -12.77
C ASP A 64 -3.33 -15.86 -13.21
N SER A 65 -4.03 -14.99 -12.47
CA SER A 65 -3.98 -13.55 -12.74
C SER A 65 -2.65 -12.95 -12.27
N SER A 66 -2.18 -11.95 -13.02
CA SER A 66 -0.93 -11.25 -12.69
C SER A 66 -0.89 -10.72 -11.26
N THR A 67 -2.03 -10.28 -10.72
CA THR A 67 -2.14 -9.84 -9.33
C THR A 67 -1.92 -11.00 -8.35
N VAL A 68 -2.62 -12.12 -8.53
CA VAL A 68 -2.51 -13.27 -7.61
C VAL A 68 -1.11 -13.89 -7.67
N VAL A 69 -0.57 -14.09 -8.87
CA VAL A 69 0.77 -14.65 -9.08
C VAL A 69 1.83 -13.74 -8.43
N ALA A 70 1.76 -12.41 -8.62
CA ALA A 70 2.71 -11.48 -8.03
C ALA A 70 2.67 -11.50 -6.49
N PHE A 71 1.48 -11.60 -5.87
CA PHE A 71 1.37 -11.75 -4.42
C PHE A 71 1.87 -13.10 -3.90
N GLN A 72 1.77 -14.16 -4.68
CA GLN A 72 2.35 -15.46 -4.33
C GLN A 72 3.88 -15.41 -4.35
N LEU A 73 4.48 -14.81 -5.38
CA LEU A 73 5.93 -14.60 -5.46
C LEU A 73 6.45 -13.82 -4.25
N LEU A 74 5.74 -12.77 -3.85
CA LEU A 74 6.08 -11.99 -2.66
C LEU A 74 5.97 -12.85 -1.38
N LYS A 75 4.92 -13.64 -1.24
CA LYS A 75 4.73 -14.55 -0.09
C LYS A 75 5.80 -15.63 0.01
N GLU A 76 6.28 -16.11 -1.13
CA GLU A 76 7.32 -17.14 -1.24
C GLU A 76 8.75 -16.56 -1.05
N GLY A 77 8.87 -15.25 -0.84
CA GLY A 77 10.16 -14.56 -0.69
C GLY A 77 10.97 -14.48 -1.98
N LYS A 78 10.32 -14.65 -3.14
CA LYS A 78 10.95 -14.49 -4.47
C LYS A 78 11.01 -13.03 -4.91
N ALA A 79 10.33 -12.14 -4.21
CA ALA A 79 10.36 -10.70 -4.39
C ALA A 79 10.28 -10.02 -3.03
N ASP A 80 10.93 -8.87 -2.88
CA ASP A 80 10.93 -8.06 -1.65
C ASP A 80 9.80 -7.03 -1.62
N ALA A 81 9.33 -6.62 -2.79
CA ALA A 81 8.27 -5.63 -2.94
C ALA A 81 7.41 -5.91 -4.18
N LEU A 82 6.19 -5.37 -4.18
CA LEU A 82 5.24 -5.45 -5.29
C LEU A 82 4.77 -4.05 -5.68
N VAL A 83 4.82 -3.77 -6.98
CA VAL A 83 4.27 -2.55 -7.59
C VAL A 83 3.17 -2.92 -8.55
N SER A 84 1.99 -2.35 -8.38
CA SER A 84 0.83 -2.61 -9.23
C SER A 84 0.10 -1.31 -9.59
N SER A 85 -0.37 -1.20 -10.83
CA SER A 85 -1.33 -0.18 -11.28
C SER A 85 -2.71 -0.78 -11.56
N GLY A 86 -2.92 -2.01 -11.10
CA GLY A 86 -4.20 -2.72 -11.28
C GLY A 86 -5.32 -2.18 -10.39
N ALA A 87 -6.46 -2.88 -10.40
CA ALA A 87 -7.61 -2.52 -9.57
C ALA A 87 -7.22 -2.49 -8.08
N THR A 88 -7.32 -1.32 -7.42
CA THR A 88 -6.91 -1.13 -6.02
C THR A 88 -7.60 -2.12 -5.08
N GLY A 89 -8.90 -2.37 -5.27
CA GLY A 89 -9.65 -3.34 -4.47
C GLY A 89 -9.11 -4.76 -4.60
N ALA A 90 -8.66 -5.17 -5.79
CA ALA A 90 -8.07 -6.49 -5.99
C ALA A 90 -6.70 -6.62 -5.34
N VAL A 91 -5.87 -5.57 -5.41
CA VAL A 91 -4.56 -5.51 -4.73
C VAL A 91 -4.76 -5.64 -3.22
N LEU A 92 -5.71 -4.88 -2.65
CA LEU A 92 -6.02 -4.93 -1.22
C LEU A 92 -6.54 -6.32 -0.81
N ALA A 93 -7.47 -6.89 -1.59
CA ALA A 93 -8.01 -8.23 -1.34
C ALA A 93 -6.91 -9.31 -1.39
N ALA A 94 -6.04 -9.26 -2.40
CA ALA A 94 -4.93 -10.18 -2.55
C ALA A 94 -3.92 -10.05 -1.39
N ALA A 95 -3.59 -8.82 -0.98
CA ALA A 95 -2.72 -8.57 0.18
C ALA A 95 -3.27 -9.24 1.44
N VAL A 96 -4.56 -9.04 1.75
CA VAL A 96 -5.20 -9.63 2.94
C VAL A 96 -5.30 -11.16 2.85
N MET A 97 -5.65 -11.68 1.67
CA MET A 97 -5.96 -13.10 1.51
C MET A 97 -4.73 -13.98 1.32
N ILE A 98 -3.67 -13.43 0.73
CA ILE A 98 -2.45 -14.17 0.39
C ILE A 98 -1.34 -13.92 1.42
N LEU A 99 -1.04 -12.64 1.73
CA LEU A 99 0.00 -12.29 2.72
C LEU A 99 -0.53 -12.32 4.14
N GLY A 100 -1.80 -11.98 4.33
CA GLY A 100 -2.40 -11.85 5.64
C GLY A 100 -2.28 -10.45 6.22
N ARG A 101 -2.70 -10.30 7.48
CA ARG A 101 -2.64 -9.05 8.23
C ARG A 101 -1.58 -9.14 9.34
N ILE A 102 -1.01 -8.03 9.70
CA ILE A 102 -0.16 -7.93 10.90
C ILE A 102 -0.98 -8.36 12.12
N LYS A 103 -0.40 -9.20 12.97
CA LYS A 103 -1.08 -9.69 14.20
C LYS A 103 -1.51 -8.50 15.07
N GLY A 104 -2.76 -8.49 15.49
CA GLY A 104 -3.36 -7.39 16.26
C GLY A 104 -3.97 -6.27 15.43
N ILE A 105 -3.64 -6.16 14.13
CA ILE A 105 -4.21 -5.14 13.23
C ILE A 105 -5.49 -5.67 12.58
N SER A 106 -6.60 -4.96 12.78
CA SER A 106 -7.92 -5.39 12.32
C SER A 106 -8.15 -5.15 10.82
N ARG A 107 -7.58 -4.08 10.25
CA ARG A 107 -7.74 -3.70 8.84
C ARG A 107 -6.44 -3.16 8.26
N PRO A 108 -6.11 -3.49 6.99
CA PRO A 108 -5.04 -2.82 6.27
C PRO A 108 -5.47 -1.39 5.91
N ALA A 109 -4.51 -0.56 5.53
CA ALA A 109 -4.75 0.82 5.10
C ALA A 109 -3.94 1.16 3.85
N LEU A 110 -4.45 2.11 3.07
CA LEU A 110 -3.66 2.81 2.06
C LEU A 110 -3.02 4.04 2.73
N CYS A 111 -1.70 4.16 2.58
CA CYS A 111 -0.93 5.20 3.26
C CYS A 111 -0.02 5.95 2.28
N PRO A 112 -0.58 6.79 1.39
CA PRO A 112 0.22 7.60 0.48
C PRO A 112 0.98 8.69 1.24
N ARG A 113 2.17 9.04 0.69
CA ARG A 113 2.92 10.21 1.09
C ARG A 113 2.52 11.40 0.23
N ILE A 114 1.85 12.38 0.83
CA ILE A 114 1.41 13.61 0.17
C ILE A 114 2.50 14.66 0.32
N PRO A 115 2.89 15.38 -0.74
CA PRO A 115 3.82 16.52 -0.64
C PRO A 115 3.29 17.58 0.32
N ASN A 116 4.18 18.18 1.10
CA ASN A 116 3.87 19.31 1.95
C ASN A 116 4.84 20.48 1.67
N LEU A 117 4.52 21.68 2.17
CA LEU A 117 5.31 22.88 1.95
C LEU A 117 6.75 22.81 2.52
N ARG A 118 7.01 21.91 3.45
CA ARG A 118 8.34 21.69 4.05
C ARG A 118 9.20 20.70 3.24
N GLY A 119 8.66 20.09 2.18
CA GLY A 119 9.35 19.07 1.38
C GLY A 119 9.50 17.70 2.06
N THR A 120 9.11 17.57 3.32
CA THR A 120 9.21 16.29 4.08
C THR A 120 8.10 15.30 3.75
N GLY A 121 6.99 15.77 3.17
CA GLY A 121 5.78 14.98 2.93
C GLY A 121 4.99 14.68 4.22
N THR A 122 3.72 14.33 4.03
CA THR A 122 2.80 13.92 5.08
C THR A 122 2.18 12.58 4.70
N LEU A 123 2.15 11.61 5.60
CA LEU A 123 1.45 10.35 5.39
C LEU A 123 -0.03 10.52 5.72
N LEU A 124 -0.90 10.22 4.77
CA LEU A 124 -2.35 10.16 4.99
C LEU A 124 -2.75 8.68 5.12
N CYS A 125 -3.29 8.30 6.28
CA CYS A 125 -3.67 6.92 6.58
C CYS A 125 -5.00 6.90 7.36
N ASP A 126 -6.02 6.28 6.88
CA ASP A 126 -6.25 5.55 5.63
C ASP A 126 -6.72 6.50 4.51
N CYS A 127 -6.34 6.19 3.28
CA CYS A 127 -6.74 6.96 2.10
C CYS A 127 -7.62 6.09 1.17
N GLY A 128 -8.77 5.60 1.69
CA GLY A 128 -9.81 4.97 0.89
C GLY A 128 -9.76 3.44 0.74
N ALA A 129 -8.97 2.73 1.56
CA ALA A 129 -9.05 1.26 1.63
C ALA A 129 -10.30 0.78 2.38
N ASN A 130 -10.78 1.59 3.33
CA ASN A 130 -11.90 1.25 4.20
C ASN A 130 -12.98 2.32 4.10
N LEU A 131 -14.19 1.92 3.70
CA LEU A 131 -15.36 2.83 3.60
C LEU A 131 -15.90 3.19 4.98
N GLU A 132 -15.93 2.21 5.90
CA GLU A 132 -16.39 2.40 7.26
C GLU A 132 -15.30 2.00 8.24
N CYS A 133 -15.02 2.86 9.21
CA CYS A 133 -14.03 2.65 10.25
C CYS A 133 -14.67 2.67 11.63
N LYS A 134 -14.06 1.91 12.55
CA LYS A 134 -14.31 2.02 13.98
C LYS A 134 -13.18 2.83 14.62
N PRO A 135 -13.38 3.44 15.81
CA PRO A 135 -12.32 4.17 16.52
C PRO A 135 -10.99 3.40 16.62
N VAL A 136 -11.06 2.11 16.92
CA VAL A 136 -9.88 1.22 16.99
C VAL A 136 -9.14 1.09 15.66
N ASN A 137 -9.82 1.25 14.51
CA ASN A 137 -9.15 1.22 13.21
C ASN A 137 -8.25 2.44 13.03
N LEU A 138 -8.72 3.64 13.43
CA LEU A 138 -7.93 4.88 13.38
C LEU A 138 -6.70 4.78 14.30
N ALA A 139 -6.86 4.19 15.47
CA ALA A 139 -5.74 3.88 16.37
C ALA A 139 -4.70 2.94 15.70
N HIS A 140 -5.15 1.88 15.04
CA HIS A 140 -4.28 0.97 14.29
C HIS A 140 -3.59 1.67 13.10
N PHE A 141 -4.29 2.53 12.39
CA PHE A 141 -3.72 3.30 11.27
C PHE A 141 -2.62 4.24 11.76
N ALA A 142 -2.82 4.91 12.89
CA ALA A 142 -1.82 5.76 13.51
C ALA A 142 -0.53 5.00 13.87
N MET A 143 -0.66 3.83 14.48
CA MET A 143 0.48 2.97 14.81
C MET A 143 1.21 2.47 13.56
N MET A 144 0.47 1.99 12.55
CA MET A 144 1.06 1.52 11.28
C MET A 144 1.77 2.65 10.52
N ALA A 145 1.14 3.83 10.42
CA ALA A 145 1.74 4.99 9.76
C ALA A 145 2.99 5.49 10.48
N THR A 146 2.99 5.46 11.82
CA THR A 146 4.17 5.79 12.64
C THR A 146 5.32 4.83 12.36
N ALA A 147 5.08 3.52 12.43
CA ALA A 147 6.10 2.51 12.15
C ALA A 147 6.62 2.61 10.70
N TYR A 148 5.73 2.86 9.74
CA TYR A 148 6.10 3.07 8.34
C TYR A 148 6.95 4.34 8.14
N ALA A 149 6.56 5.46 8.77
CA ALA A 149 7.34 6.70 8.72
C ALA A 149 8.76 6.52 9.29
N GLN A 150 8.88 5.77 10.37
CA GLN A 150 10.17 5.46 10.99
C GLN A 150 11.03 4.55 10.09
N ALA A 151 10.46 3.48 9.58
CA ALA A 151 11.20 2.50 8.79
C ALA A 151 11.56 3.00 7.38
N ALA A 152 10.60 3.63 6.67
CA ALA A 152 10.79 4.00 5.27
C ALA A 152 11.41 5.38 5.07
N TYR A 153 11.24 6.30 6.04
CA TYR A 153 11.71 7.69 5.91
C TYR A 153 12.67 8.12 7.01
N GLY A 154 13.04 7.24 7.94
CA GLY A 154 13.97 7.53 9.03
C GLY A 154 13.47 8.58 10.03
N MET A 155 12.16 8.82 10.08
CA MET A 155 11.56 9.79 11.00
C MET A 155 11.61 9.24 12.42
N LYS A 156 12.36 9.88 13.32
CA LYS A 156 12.53 9.38 14.71
C LYS A 156 11.22 9.43 15.52
N SER A 157 10.49 10.55 15.43
CA SER A 157 9.23 10.79 16.15
C SER A 157 8.25 11.54 15.23
N PRO A 158 7.59 10.82 14.28
CA PRO A 158 6.61 11.46 13.42
C PRO A 158 5.39 11.86 14.23
N LYS A 159 4.96 13.13 14.10
CA LYS A 159 3.74 13.61 14.73
C LYS A 159 2.51 13.02 14.05
N VAL A 160 1.56 12.58 14.84
CA VAL A 160 0.29 12.00 14.40
C VAL A 160 -0.84 12.97 14.74
N GLY A 161 -1.58 13.42 13.73
CA GLY A 161 -2.82 14.19 13.90
C GLY A 161 -4.03 13.37 13.45
N LEU A 162 -5.14 13.52 14.14
CA LEU A 162 -6.44 13.01 13.70
C LEU A 162 -7.11 14.06 12.82
N LEU A 163 -7.24 13.77 11.51
CA LEU A 163 -7.94 14.67 10.59
C LEU A 163 -9.41 14.83 11.02
N ASN A 164 -9.84 16.06 11.22
CA ASN A 164 -11.15 16.38 11.76
C ASN A 164 -11.66 17.73 11.20
N ASN A 165 -12.88 18.12 11.55
CA ASN A 165 -13.50 19.40 11.19
C ASN A 165 -13.24 20.52 12.23
N GLY A 166 -12.20 20.40 13.00
CA GLY A 166 -11.75 21.36 14.02
C GLY A 166 -10.71 20.76 14.92
N THR A 167 -9.94 21.59 15.60
CA THR A 167 -8.80 21.18 16.42
C THR A 167 -9.18 20.84 17.87
N GLU A 168 -10.38 21.25 18.33
CA GLU A 168 -10.82 21.04 19.73
C GLU A 168 -11.20 19.58 19.96
N ASP A 169 -11.02 19.11 21.17
CA ASP A 169 -11.26 17.71 21.58
C ASP A 169 -12.69 17.21 21.35
N HIS A 170 -13.68 18.09 21.38
CA HIS A 170 -15.09 17.75 21.21
C HIS A 170 -15.54 17.71 19.73
N LYS A 171 -14.69 18.08 18.81
CA LYS A 171 -15.00 18.10 17.36
C LYS A 171 -15.12 16.69 16.76
N GLY A 172 -15.81 16.64 15.63
CA GLY A 172 -16.10 15.41 14.91
C GLY A 172 -17.34 14.70 15.41
N ASP A 173 -17.67 13.61 14.73
CA ASP A 173 -18.73 12.69 15.14
C ASP A 173 -18.29 11.84 16.33
N GLU A 174 -19.18 10.93 16.79
CA GLU A 174 -18.89 10.03 17.91
C GLU A 174 -17.64 9.19 17.66
N MET A 175 -17.51 8.66 16.45
CA MET A 175 -16.35 7.84 16.04
C MET A 175 -15.03 8.61 16.17
N HIS A 176 -14.97 9.89 15.75
CA HIS A 176 -13.76 10.72 15.88
C HIS A 176 -13.46 11.08 17.34
N ARG A 177 -14.49 11.37 18.16
CA ARG A 177 -14.26 11.66 19.59
C ARG A 177 -13.73 10.44 20.35
N GLU A 178 -14.27 9.25 20.07
CA GLU A 178 -13.77 8.00 20.64
C GLU A 178 -12.34 7.70 20.16
N ALA A 179 -12.07 7.88 18.87
CA ALA A 179 -10.71 7.70 18.29
C ALA A 179 -9.70 8.66 18.93
N ASN A 180 -10.06 9.95 19.13
CA ASN A 180 -9.22 10.93 19.81
C ASN A 180 -8.86 10.47 21.23
N ALA A 181 -9.85 9.97 21.97
CA ALA A 181 -9.64 9.44 23.33
C ALA A 181 -8.71 8.21 23.35
N LEU A 182 -8.84 7.31 22.37
CA LEU A 182 -7.96 6.14 22.22
C LEU A 182 -6.54 6.55 21.85
N LEU A 183 -6.37 7.46 20.88
CA LEU A 183 -5.07 7.92 20.41
C LEU A 183 -4.24 8.57 21.50
N LYS A 184 -4.87 9.31 22.42
CA LYS A 184 -4.21 9.90 23.60
C LYS A 184 -3.61 8.86 24.56
N GLN A 185 -4.09 7.62 24.54
CA GLN A 185 -3.63 6.54 25.41
C GLN A 185 -2.48 5.71 24.80
N ILE A 186 -2.15 5.91 23.52
CA ILE A 186 -1.14 5.13 22.82
C ILE A 186 0.24 5.74 23.03
N SER A 187 1.08 5.07 23.80
CA SER A 187 2.41 5.56 24.15
C SER A 187 3.46 5.48 23.03
N CYS A 188 3.23 4.66 22.01
CA CYS A 188 4.19 4.46 20.91
C CYS A 188 4.02 5.45 19.74
N ILE A 189 3.13 6.44 19.86
CA ILE A 189 2.93 7.50 18.87
C ILE A 189 3.12 8.88 19.53
N ASP A 190 3.58 9.87 18.75
CA ASP A 190 3.61 11.29 19.16
C ASP A 190 2.30 11.96 18.68
N TYR A 191 1.24 11.80 19.50
CA TYR A 191 -0.08 12.27 19.13
C TYR A 191 -0.25 13.77 19.39
N ALA A 192 -0.56 14.53 18.34
CA ALA A 192 -0.70 15.99 18.38
C ALA A 192 -2.16 16.48 18.58
N GLY A 193 -3.15 15.58 18.60
CA GLY A 193 -4.56 15.94 18.69
C GLY A 193 -5.27 15.99 17.32
N ASN A 194 -6.46 16.62 17.32
CA ASN A 194 -7.19 16.88 16.09
C ASN A 194 -6.47 17.92 15.21
N VAL A 195 -6.55 17.75 13.89
CA VAL A 195 -6.01 18.66 12.87
C VAL A 195 -7.04 18.89 11.75
N GLU A 196 -7.02 20.08 11.17
CA GLU A 196 -7.78 20.46 9.97
C GLU A 196 -6.94 20.36 8.71
#